data_c3d92b9f57d2b8db31c5c7fe8120fcbe
#
_entry.id   c3d92b9f57d2b8db31c5c7fe8120fcbe
#
_cell.length_a   1.000
_cell.length_b   1.000
_cell.length_c   1.000
_cell.angle_alpha   90.00
_cell.angle_beta   90.00
_cell.angle_gamma   90.00
#
_symmetry.space_group_name_H-M   'P 1'
#
loop_
_entity.id
_entity.type
_entity.pdbx_description
1 polymer ?
#
loop_
_entity_poly.entity_id
_entity_poly.type
_entity_poly.pdbx_seq_one_letter_code
_entity_poly.pdbx_strand_id
1 'polypeptide(L)'
;MKKLPSKLEKRLQRRKEEDSFRILLSFPEGVDLFSNDYLGYSRSKEIAENTVRILKQYDITNGSTGSRLLSGNHPVFKEAENQLASFHNTQSALIFNSGYDANIGFFSAVPQKNDIILYDEYAHASIRDGLKMSLARNYKFQHNDLQDLEEKLKRFKADSSDSEIYIVTESVFSMDGDSPDLIQLLEIAEKYAALAVIDEAHATGVIGDHGKGMVQKLQLESKIFARIHTFGKAMGCHGAAILGSRNLKDYLINFSRSFIYTTALSPHSVATISSAYRFLEKDSAHLKKLKENIQFFKTEIQNNGLQDIFIESDSAIQACVISGNTKVKNAAAEIQKSGFNVKPILSPTVPSGSERLRFCIHTYNSSHEISQVLKVLGNFVANNI
;
A
#
# COMPACT_ATOMS: atom_id res chain seq x y z
N MET A 1 -27.85 -28.87 2.50
CA MET A 1 -26.94 -27.86 3.07
C MET A 1 -27.65 -27.13 4.21
N LYS A 2 -26.93 -26.77 5.30
CA LYS A 2 -27.50 -25.96 6.40
C LYS A 2 -27.74 -24.54 5.91
N LYS A 3 -28.88 -23.94 6.30
CA LYS A 3 -29.17 -22.53 6.00
C LYS A 3 -28.17 -21.61 6.69
N LEU A 4 -27.88 -20.48 6.06
CA LEU A 4 -27.04 -19.44 6.68
C LEU A 4 -27.76 -18.91 7.93
N PRO A 5 -27.05 -18.63 9.05
CA PRO A 5 -27.66 -17.99 10.22
C PRO A 5 -28.34 -16.66 9.86
N SER A 6 -29.54 -16.42 10.40
CA SER A 6 -30.39 -15.27 10.03
C SER A 6 -29.71 -13.89 10.19
N LYS A 7 -28.79 -13.74 11.18
CA LYS A 7 -28.00 -12.51 11.36
C LYS A 7 -27.05 -12.26 10.18
N LEU A 8 -26.49 -13.31 9.60
CA LEU A 8 -25.61 -13.20 8.42
C LEU A 8 -26.40 -12.93 7.15
N GLU A 9 -27.57 -13.58 6.98
CA GLU A 9 -28.49 -13.29 5.88
C GLU A 9 -28.91 -11.81 5.88
N LYS A 10 -29.31 -11.26 7.04
CA LYS A 10 -29.67 -9.83 7.18
C LYS A 10 -28.50 -8.92 6.81
N ARG A 11 -27.26 -9.24 7.19
CA ARG A 11 -26.07 -8.45 6.82
C ARG A 11 -25.81 -8.48 5.31
N LEU A 12 -25.99 -9.63 4.66
CA LEU A 12 -25.87 -9.72 3.20
C LEU A 12 -26.97 -8.94 2.49
N GLN A 13 -28.22 -9.06 2.99
CA GLN A 13 -29.37 -8.33 2.43
C GLN A 13 -29.16 -6.82 2.55
N ARG A 14 -28.74 -6.32 3.70
CA ARG A 14 -28.39 -4.90 3.90
C ARG A 14 -27.34 -4.41 2.90
N ARG A 15 -26.29 -5.23 2.61
CA ARG A 15 -25.29 -4.88 1.58
C ARG A 15 -25.90 -4.73 0.19
N LYS A 16 -26.92 -5.51 -0.14
CA LYS A 16 -27.64 -5.43 -1.43
C LYS A 16 -28.52 -4.16 -1.47
N GLU A 17 -29.22 -3.88 -0.38
CA GLU A 17 -30.08 -2.68 -0.23
C GLU A 17 -29.26 -1.36 -0.29
N GLU A 18 -28.08 -1.35 0.32
CA GLU A 18 -27.14 -0.22 0.29
C GLU A 18 -26.30 -0.15 -0.99
N ASP A 19 -26.58 -1.04 -1.97
CA ASP A 19 -25.83 -1.15 -3.23
C ASP A 19 -24.30 -1.29 -3.02
N SER A 20 -23.91 -1.95 -1.92
CA SER A 20 -22.53 -2.16 -1.47
C SER A 20 -22.10 -3.64 -1.48
N PHE A 21 -22.90 -4.50 -2.14
CA PHE A 21 -22.62 -5.94 -2.25
C PHE A 21 -21.40 -6.18 -3.13
N ARG A 22 -20.46 -6.98 -2.62
CA ARG A 22 -19.19 -7.30 -3.30
C ARG A 22 -19.30 -8.63 -4.04
N ILE A 23 -18.85 -8.65 -5.29
CA ILE A 23 -18.73 -9.84 -6.11
C ILE A 23 -17.31 -9.99 -6.65
N LEU A 24 -16.87 -11.22 -6.86
CA LEU A 24 -15.62 -11.50 -7.56
C LEU A 24 -15.91 -11.40 -9.06
N LEU A 25 -15.26 -10.46 -9.72
CA LEU A 25 -15.33 -10.32 -11.17
C LEU A 25 -14.18 -11.08 -11.80
N SER A 26 -14.41 -11.70 -12.95
CA SER A 26 -13.32 -12.12 -13.83
C SER A 26 -12.50 -10.91 -14.25
N PHE A 27 -11.23 -11.12 -14.63
CA PHE A 27 -10.37 -10.01 -15.09
C PHE A 27 -11.06 -9.35 -16.30
N PRO A 28 -11.43 -8.06 -16.22
CA PRO A 28 -12.21 -7.44 -17.28
C PRO A 28 -11.31 -7.18 -18.50
N GLU A 29 -11.89 -7.37 -19.69
CA GLU A 29 -11.27 -6.92 -20.94
C GLU A 29 -11.20 -5.38 -20.94
N GLY A 30 -10.19 -4.81 -21.62
CA GLY A 30 -10.03 -3.35 -21.75
C GLY A 30 -8.78 -2.80 -21.10
N VAL A 31 -8.62 -1.48 -21.18
CA VAL A 31 -7.46 -0.75 -20.66
C VAL A 31 -7.48 -0.75 -19.13
N ASP A 32 -6.44 -1.25 -18.53
CA ASP A 32 -6.28 -1.31 -17.08
C ASP A 32 -5.93 0.08 -16.51
N LEU A 33 -6.80 0.61 -15.65
CA LEU A 33 -6.61 1.83 -14.86
C LEU A 33 -7.01 1.61 -13.40
N PHE A 34 -6.98 0.34 -12.91
CA PHE A 34 -7.42 0.02 -11.56
C PHE A 34 -6.49 -0.92 -10.79
N SER A 35 -5.64 -1.71 -11.45
CA SER A 35 -4.65 -2.55 -10.76
C SER A 35 -3.54 -1.69 -10.14
N ASN A 36 -2.76 -2.27 -9.23
CA ASN A 36 -1.61 -1.58 -8.64
C ASN A 36 -0.29 -1.96 -9.34
N ASP A 37 -0.33 -2.57 -10.52
CA ASP A 37 0.86 -2.99 -11.29
C ASP A 37 1.51 -1.81 -12.02
N TYR A 38 1.83 -0.74 -11.28
CA TYR A 38 2.25 0.56 -11.81
C TYR A 38 3.39 0.48 -12.83
N LEU A 39 4.34 -0.44 -12.63
CA LEU A 39 5.49 -0.65 -13.52
C LEU A 39 5.25 -1.73 -14.58
N GLY A 40 4.16 -2.49 -14.49
CA GLY A 40 3.91 -3.63 -15.38
C GLY A 40 4.81 -4.85 -15.10
N TYR A 41 5.44 -4.91 -13.94
CA TYR A 41 6.38 -5.97 -13.58
C TYR A 41 5.73 -7.34 -13.45
N SER A 42 4.43 -7.41 -13.13
CA SER A 42 3.70 -8.68 -13.09
C SER A 42 3.67 -9.41 -14.44
N ARG A 43 3.96 -8.69 -15.53
CA ARG A 43 3.97 -9.17 -16.92
C ARG A 43 5.38 -9.34 -17.50
N SER A 44 6.43 -9.04 -16.71
CA SER A 44 7.81 -9.05 -17.17
C SER A 44 8.33 -10.47 -17.37
N LYS A 45 8.65 -10.81 -18.63
CA LYS A 45 9.29 -12.10 -18.99
C LYS A 45 10.69 -12.21 -18.37
N GLU A 46 11.44 -11.12 -18.34
CA GLU A 46 12.79 -11.10 -17.78
C GLU A 46 12.78 -11.42 -16.27
N ILE A 47 11.84 -10.83 -15.51
CA ILE A 47 11.66 -11.16 -14.08
C ILE A 47 11.32 -12.64 -13.93
N ALA A 48 10.40 -13.18 -14.73
CA ALA A 48 10.01 -14.58 -14.69
C ALA A 48 11.18 -15.52 -15.00
N GLU A 49 11.95 -15.25 -16.05
CA GLU A 49 13.13 -16.05 -16.42
C GLU A 49 14.22 -16.02 -15.34
N ASN A 50 14.50 -14.85 -14.77
CA ASN A 50 15.46 -14.70 -13.68
C ASN A 50 15.00 -15.43 -12.42
N THR A 51 13.69 -15.42 -12.13
CA THR A 51 13.10 -16.21 -11.04
C THR A 51 13.39 -17.69 -11.20
N VAL A 52 13.19 -18.24 -12.41
CA VAL A 52 13.51 -19.64 -12.70
C VAL A 52 15.02 -19.94 -12.52
N ARG A 53 15.90 -19.02 -12.93
CA ARG A 53 17.36 -19.18 -12.74
C ARG A 53 17.74 -19.23 -11.26
N ILE A 54 17.15 -18.36 -10.43
CA ILE A 54 17.37 -18.36 -8.98
C ILE A 54 16.91 -19.70 -8.36
N LEU A 55 15.71 -20.17 -8.71
CA LEU A 55 15.18 -21.43 -8.18
C LEU A 55 16.04 -22.65 -8.53
N LYS A 56 16.57 -22.70 -9.76
CA LYS A 56 17.49 -23.77 -10.20
C LYS A 56 18.77 -23.84 -9.38
N GLN A 57 19.27 -22.72 -8.84
CA GLN A 57 20.47 -22.70 -8.00
C GLN A 57 20.27 -23.45 -6.67
N TYR A 58 19.02 -23.58 -6.22
CA TYR A 58 18.67 -24.20 -4.94
C TYR A 58 17.96 -25.55 -5.07
N ASP A 59 17.78 -26.05 -6.29
CA ASP A 59 17.01 -27.28 -6.56
C ASP A 59 15.59 -27.23 -5.96
N ILE A 60 14.90 -26.09 -6.14
CA ILE A 60 13.54 -25.86 -5.62
C ILE A 60 12.54 -25.90 -6.74
N THR A 61 11.41 -26.58 -6.51
CA THR A 61 10.33 -26.70 -7.52
C THR A 61 9.02 -26.07 -7.07
N ASN A 62 8.62 -26.17 -5.80
CA ASN A 62 7.28 -25.83 -5.33
C ASN A 62 7.28 -24.91 -4.11
N GLY A 63 6.25 -25.03 -3.27
CA GLY A 63 5.97 -24.16 -2.13
C GLY A 63 6.66 -24.56 -0.83
N SER A 64 6.30 -23.86 0.24
CA SER A 64 6.73 -24.15 1.62
C SER A 64 5.74 -25.09 2.30
N THR A 65 6.26 -25.98 3.16
CA THR A 65 5.46 -26.97 3.92
C THR A 65 5.46 -26.72 5.42
N GLY A 66 5.94 -25.56 5.87
CA GLY A 66 5.99 -25.16 7.28
C GLY A 66 6.27 -23.67 7.45
N SER A 67 6.22 -23.20 8.70
CA SER A 67 6.58 -21.82 9.03
C SER A 67 8.08 -21.58 8.88
N ARG A 68 8.47 -20.28 8.87
CA ARG A 68 9.89 -19.87 8.85
C ARG A 68 10.69 -20.43 10.03
N LEU A 69 10.06 -20.65 11.17
CA LEU A 69 10.71 -21.22 12.37
C LEU A 69 10.80 -22.74 12.37
N LEU A 70 10.19 -23.42 11.40
CA LEU A 70 10.26 -24.87 11.22
C LEU A 70 10.97 -25.21 9.89
N SER A 71 10.23 -25.76 8.93
CA SER A 71 10.80 -26.22 7.65
C SER A 71 10.77 -25.20 6.53
N GLY A 72 10.15 -24.02 6.74
CA GLY A 72 9.93 -23.03 5.68
C GLY A 72 11.04 -21.99 5.51
N ASN A 73 12.11 -22.01 6.32
CA ASN A 73 13.19 -21.02 6.21
C ASN A 73 14.27 -21.44 5.20
N HIS A 74 13.92 -21.32 3.93
CA HIS A 74 14.84 -21.67 2.84
C HIS A 74 15.97 -20.61 2.68
N PRO A 75 17.20 -20.99 2.22
CA PRO A 75 18.32 -20.06 2.00
C PRO A 75 18.00 -18.83 1.15
N VAL A 76 17.10 -18.95 0.17
CA VAL A 76 16.66 -17.83 -0.68
C VAL A 76 16.08 -16.65 0.12
N PHE A 77 15.50 -16.90 1.30
CA PHE A 77 15.01 -15.84 2.18
C PHE A 77 16.14 -14.95 2.70
N LYS A 78 17.23 -15.57 3.18
CA LYS A 78 18.38 -14.84 3.72
C LYS A 78 18.98 -13.92 2.66
N GLU A 79 19.11 -14.41 1.44
CA GLU A 79 19.64 -13.60 0.33
C GLU A 79 18.70 -12.47 -0.04
N ALA A 80 17.40 -12.74 -0.18
CA ALA A 80 16.41 -11.73 -0.48
C ALA A 80 16.33 -10.66 0.63
N GLU A 81 16.31 -11.05 1.91
CA GLU A 81 16.28 -10.12 3.04
C GLU A 81 17.54 -9.25 3.10
N ASN A 82 18.72 -9.80 2.81
CA ASN A 82 19.96 -9.02 2.72
C ASN A 82 19.94 -8.05 1.53
N GLN A 83 19.44 -8.49 0.37
CA GLN A 83 19.27 -7.65 -0.80
C GLN A 83 18.32 -6.47 -0.50
N LEU A 84 17.16 -6.74 0.11
CA LEU A 84 16.19 -5.72 0.53
C LEU A 84 16.80 -4.72 1.51
N ALA A 85 17.52 -5.20 2.52
CA ALA A 85 18.17 -4.36 3.51
C ALA A 85 19.21 -3.43 2.86
N SER A 86 20.04 -3.96 1.94
CA SER A 86 21.03 -3.17 1.20
C SER A 86 20.36 -2.15 0.28
N PHE A 87 19.36 -2.58 -0.52
CA PHE A 87 18.67 -1.71 -1.47
C PHE A 87 18.00 -0.52 -0.78
N HIS A 88 17.36 -0.73 0.36
CA HIS A 88 16.63 0.29 1.09
C HIS A 88 17.47 1.00 2.18
N ASN A 89 18.79 0.80 2.21
CA ASN A 89 19.70 1.41 3.18
C ASN A 89 19.19 1.24 4.63
N THR A 90 19.01 -0.01 5.05
CA THR A 90 18.58 -0.37 6.41
C THR A 90 19.43 -1.51 6.98
N GLN A 91 19.45 -1.69 8.31
CA GLN A 91 20.24 -2.72 8.95
C GLN A 91 19.72 -4.13 8.68
N SER A 92 18.40 -4.28 8.50
CA SER A 92 17.75 -5.56 8.28
C SER A 92 16.40 -5.44 7.58
N ALA A 93 15.98 -6.55 6.97
CA ALA A 93 14.65 -6.76 6.43
C ALA A 93 14.12 -8.11 6.91
N LEU A 94 12.81 -8.21 7.14
CA LEU A 94 12.10 -9.45 7.44
C LEU A 94 10.92 -9.62 6.50
N ILE A 95 10.89 -10.69 5.71
CA ILE A 95 9.84 -10.97 4.72
C ILE A 95 8.62 -11.62 5.37
N PHE A 96 7.45 -11.08 5.08
CA PHE A 96 6.11 -11.55 5.44
C PHE A 96 5.33 -12.01 4.22
N ASN A 97 4.26 -12.79 4.44
CA ASN A 97 3.43 -13.30 3.35
C ASN A 97 2.66 -12.21 2.58
N SER A 98 2.32 -11.11 3.24
CA SER A 98 1.63 -9.97 2.62
C SER A 98 1.86 -8.68 3.43
N GLY A 99 1.53 -7.51 2.85
CA GLY A 99 1.50 -6.25 3.60
C GLY A 99 0.48 -6.28 4.74
N TYR A 100 -0.61 -7.02 4.57
CA TYR A 100 -1.60 -7.23 5.62
C TYR A 100 -1.00 -7.98 6.82
N ASP A 101 -0.28 -9.07 6.56
CA ASP A 101 0.39 -9.86 7.62
C ASP A 101 1.52 -9.08 8.29
N ALA A 102 2.27 -8.27 7.52
CA ALA A 102 3.32 -7.40 8.04
C ALA A 102 2.75 -6.36 9.02
N ASN A 103 1.70 -5.66 8.62
CA ASN A 103 1.04 -4.66 9.48
C ASN A 103 0.42 -5.29 10.73
N ILE A 104 -0.36 -6.36 10.60
CA ILE A 104 -0.89 -7.08 11.76
C ILE A 104 0.24 -7.56 12.66
N GLY A 105 1.29 -8.15 12.09
CA GLY A 105 2.41 -8.69 12.85
C GLY A 105 3.19 -7.64 13.62
N PHE A 106 3.38 -6.46 13.01
CA PHE A 106 4.04 -5.34 13.65
C PHE A 106 3.19 -4.76 14.80
N PHE A 107 1.99 -4.31 14.49
CA PHE A 107 1.18 -3.56 15.45
C PHE A 107 0.63 -4.41 16.60
N SER A 108 0.45 -5.71 16.40
CA SER A 108 0.04 -6.62 17.48
C SER A 108 1.19 -7.07 18.39
N ALA A 109 2.45 -6.87 18.00
CA ALA A 109 3.60 -7.40 18.72
C ALA A 109 4.53 -6.32 19.27
N VAL A 110 4.79 -5.23 18.52
CA VAL A 110 5.82 -4.25 18.85
C VAL A 110 5.36 -3.26 19.92
N PRO A 111 4.24 -2.53 19.75
CA PRO A 111 3.76 -1.64 20.80
C PRO A 111 3.23 -2.44 22.01
N GLN A 112 3.66 -2.06 23.23
CA GLN A 112 3.34 -2.76 24.47
C GLN A 112 2.13 -2.14 25.20
N LYS A 113 1.67 -2.77 26.27
CA LYS A 113 0.42 -2.44 26.99
C LYS A 113 0.28 -0.97 27.41
N ASN A 114 1.33 -0.30 27.76
CA ASN A 114 1.26 1.10 28.23
C ASN A 114 1.61 2.10 27.13
N ASP A 115 2.07 1.63 25.97
CA ASP A 115 2.44 2.47 24.86
C ASP A 115 1.24 3.16 24.21
N ILE A 116 1.51 4.16 23.41
CA ILE A 116 0.52 4.94 22.69
C ILE A 116 0.84 4.88 21.20
N ILE A 117 -0.20 4.66 20.39
CA ILE A 117 -0.08 4.71 18.94
C ILE A 117 -0.96 5.85 18.42
N LEU A 118 -0.34 6.84 17.79
CA LEU A 118 -1.03 7.89 17.05
C LEU A 118 -0.97 7.54 15.57
N TYR A 119 -2.13 7.37 14.94
CA TYR A 119 -2.21 6.93 13.55
C TYR A 119 -3.10 7.85 12.72
N ASP A 120 -2.74 8.06 11.46
CA ASP A 120 -3.56 8.81 10.51
C ASP A 120 -4.92 8.13 10.33
N GLU A 121 -6.01 8.90 10.34
CA GLU A 121 -7.38 8.34 10.28
C GLU A 121 -7.67 7.60 8.96
N TYR A 122 -6.90 7.86 7.88
CA TYR A 122 -7.01 7.15 6.61
C TYR A 122 -6.04 5.96 6.48
N ALA A 123 -5.27 5.66 7.54
CA ALA A 123 -4.39 4.50 7.56
C ALA A 123 -5.11 3.21 7.11
N HIS A 124 -4.40 2.39 6.34
CA HIS A 124 -4.93 1.19 5.71
C HIS A 124 -5.61 0.23 6.71
N ALA A 125 -6.60 -0.52 6.22
CA ALA A 125 -7.35 -1.46 7.04
C ALA A 125 -6.47 -2.45 7.81
N SER A 126 -5.36 -2.92 7.23
CA SER A 126 -4.41 -3.84 7.89
C SER A 126 -3.72 -3.19 9.11
N ILE A 127 -3.38 -1.90 9.03
CA ILE A 127 -2.86 -1.13 10.17
C ILE A 127 -3.92 -1.09 11.26
N ARG A 128 -5.14 -0.64 10.93
CA ARG A 128 -6.25 -0.56 11.88
C ARG A 128 -6.63 -1.91 12.50
N ASP A 129 -6.52 -3.01 11.76
CA ASP A 129 -6.77 -4.34 12.31
C ASP A 129 -5.62 -4.80 13.22
N GLY A 130 -4.37 -4.49 12.88
CA GLY A 130 -3.22 -4.69 13.77
C GLY A 130 -3.35 -3.88 15.07
N LEU A 131 -3.82 -2.62 14.98
CA LEU A 131 -4.08 -1.77 16.16
C LEU A 131 -5.16 -2.35 17.08
N LYS A 132 -6.23 -2.96 16.54
CA LYS A 132 -7.24 -3.65 17.35
C LYS A 132 -6.69 -4.88 18.09
N MET A 133 -5.66 -5.51 17.55
CA MET A 133 -4.98 -6.65 18.16
C MET A 133 -3.86 -6.22 19.13
N SER A 134 -3.45 -4.96 19.11
CA SER A 134 -2.43 -4.39 19.97
C SER A 134 -2.92 -4.26 21.42
N LEU A 135 -2.01 -4.41 22.37
CA LEU A 135 -2.26 -4.08 23.79
C LEU A 135 -2.06 -2.59 24.09
N ALA A 136 -1.43 -1.84 23.19
CA ALA A 136 -1.23 -0.40 23.30
C ALA A 136 -2.53 0.38 23.09
N ARG A 137 -2.63 1.54 23.70
CA ARG A 137 -3.72 2.47 23.44
C ARG A 137 -3.49 3.15 22.10
N ASN A 138 -4.51 3.24 21.25
CA ASN A 138 -4.37 3.85 19.94
C ASN A 138 -5.40 4.96 19.72
N TYR A 139 -4.95 6.05 19.10
CA TYR A 139 -5.75 7.23 18.83
C TYR A 139 -5.46 7.72 17.41
N LYS A 140 -6.50 8.03 16.68
CA LYS A 140 -6.36 8.63 15.35
C LYS A 140 -6.09 10.12 15.45
N PHE A 141 -5.31 10.66 14.54
CA PHE A 141 -5.25 12.08 14.21
C PHE A 141 -5.90 12.32 12.84
N GLN A 142 -6.32 13.55 12.61
CA GLN A 142 -6.96 13.94 11.37
C GLN A 142 -5.98 13.76 10.20
N HIS A 143 -6.53 13.37 9.03
CA HIS A 143 -5.72 13.04 7.88
C HIS A 143 -4.77 14.16 7.48
N ASN A 144 -3.46 13.85 7.44
CA ASN A 144 -2.36 14.77 7.13
C ASN A 144 -2.32 16.06 8.01
N ASP A 145 -3.02 16.10 9.15
CA ASP A 145 -3.05 17.23 10.06
C ASP A 145 -1.96 17.11 11.13
N LEU A 146 -0.84 17.77 10.88
CA LEU A 146 0.32 17.77 11.78
C LEU A 146 0.07 18.60 13.05
N GLN A 147 -0.87 19.55 13.03
CA GLN A 147 -1.26 20.31 14.21
C GLN A 147 -2.04 19.40 15.18
N ASP A 148 -3.04 18.67 14.70
CA ASP A 148 -3.79 17.69 15.51
C ASP A 148 -2.86 16.58 16.04
N LEU A 149 -1.90 16.13 15.24
CA LEU A 149 -0.87 15.18 15.69
C LEU A 149 -0.04 15.77 16.84
N GLU A 150 0.47 17.00 16.70
CA GLU A 150 1.32 17.62 17.71
C GLU A 150 0.55 17.90 19.01
N GLU A 151 -0.72 18.31 18.94
CA GLU A 151 -1.57 18.50 20.11
C GLU A 151 -1.75 17.20 20.91
N LYS A 152 -1.97 16.06 20.20
CA LYS A 152 -2.04 14.74 20.83
C LYS A 152 -0.71 14.33 21.46
N LEU A 153 0.41 14.56 20.80
CA LEU A 153 1.74 14.28 21.35
C LEU A 153 2.01 15.06 22.63
N LYS A 154 1.68 16.36 22.66
CA LYS A 154 1.79 17.21 23.87
C LYS A 154 1.03 16.62 25.04
N ARG A 155 -0.22 16.22 24.79
CA ARG A 155 -1.09 15.63 25.80
C ARG A 155 -0.53 14.32 26.36
N PHE A 156 -0.16 13.39 25.49
CA PHE A 156 0.27 12.06 25.93
C PHE A 156 1.68 12.03 26.50
N LYS A 157 2.57 12.94 26.08
CA LYS A 157 3.91 13.06 26.66
C LYS A 157 3.87 13.58 28.11
N ALA A 158 2.90 14.42 28.42
CA ALA A 158 2.70 14.93 29.79
C ALA A 158 2.17 13.84 30.75
N ASP A 159 1.41 12.87 30.23
CA ASP A 159 0.71 11.88 31.04
C ASP A 159 1.55 10.61 31.36
N SER A 160 2.71 10.40 30.73
CA SER A 160 3.44 9.13 30.85
C SER A 160 4.95 9.24 30.73
N SER A 161 5.67 8.90 31.81
CA SER A 161 7.15 8.87 31.84
C SER A 161 7.75 7.56 31.29
N ASP A 162 6.99 6.45 31.22
CA ASP A 162 7.50 5.10 30.94
C ASP A 162 6.85 4.44 29.71
N SER A 163 6.19 5.18 28.82
CA SER A 163 5.57 4.65 27.61
C SER A 163 6.17 5.20 26.34
N GLU A 164 6.36 4.34 25.36
CA GLU A 164 6.74 4.76 24.01
C GLU A 164 5.53 5.30 23.25
N ILE A 165 5.77 6.27 22.39
CA ILE A 165 4.76 6.80 21.48
C ILE A 165 5.14 6.45 20.05
N TYR A 166 4.25 5.79 19.33
CA TYR A 166 4.40 5.46 17.92
C TYR A 166 3.54 6.41 17.07
N ILE A 167 4.13 6.96 16.01
CA ILE A 167 3.41 7.73 14.98
C ILE A 167 3.34 6.86 13.73
N VAL A 168 2.14 6.65 13.20
CA VAL A 168 1.89 5.74 12.07
C VAL A 168 1.21 6.48 10.94
N THR A 169 1.82 6.45 9.76
CA THR A 169 1.25 7.02 8.53
C THR A 169 1.67 6.20 7.30
N GLU A 170 1.05 6.50 6.16
CA GLU A 170 1.47 6.00 4.84
C GLU A 170 2.25 7.10 4.12
N SER A 171 3.25 6.73 3.34
CA SER A 171 3.98 7.70 2.51
C SER A 171 3.18 8.15 1.28
N VAL A 172 2.28 7.28 0.81
CA VAL A 172 1.27 7.55 -0.22
C VAL A 172 -0.01 6.82 0.17
N PHE A 173 -1.11 7.55 0.33
CA PHE A 173 -2.38 6.96 0.75
C PHE A 173 -3.10 6.26 -0.39
N SER A 174 -3.60 5.07 -0.10
CA SER A 174 -4.12 4.13 -1.10
C SER A 174 -5.36 4.59 -1.85
N MET A 175 -6.21 5.43 -1.23
CA MET A 175 -7.49 5.87 -1.80
C MET A 175 -7.41 7.23 -2.47
N ASP A 176 -6.46 8.06 -2.07
CA ASP A 176 -6.34 9.46 -2.49
C ASP A 176 -5.10 9.70 -3.35
N GLY A 177 -4.03 8.94 -3.10
CA GLY A 177 -2.76 9.11 -3.79
C GLY A 177 -1.92 10.27 -3.24
N ASP A 178 -2.42 10.97 -2.25
CA ASP A 178 -1.75 12.06 -1.56
C ASP A 178 -0.67 11.57 -0.58
N SER A 179 0.08 12.49 -0.03
CA SER A 179 1.23 12.21 0.85
C SER A 179 1.28 13.20 1.99
N PRO A 180 1.67 12.77 3.20
CA PRO A 180 1.96 13.69 4.31
C PRO A 180 3.25 14.46 4.08
N ASP A 181 3.42 15.59 4.75
CA ASP A 181 4.73 16.22 4.94
C ASP A 181 5.57 15.39 5.92
N LEU A 182 6.29 14.38 5.39
CA LEU A 182 7.13 13.49 6.19
C LEU A 182 8.29 14.21 6.87
N ILE A 183 8.79 15.32 6.30
CA ILE A 183 9.90 16.09 6.90
C ILE A 183 9.40 16.71 8.21
N GLN A 184 8.31 17.47 8.14
CA GLN A 184 7.74 18.12 9.31
C GLN A 184 7.20 17.11 10.33
N LEU A 185 6.59 16.00 9.86
CA LEU A 185 6.13 14.90 10.74
C LEU A 185 7.28 14.34 11.57
N LEU A 186 8.46 14.11 10.96
CA LEU A 186 9.60 13.55 11.65
C LEU A 186 10.31 14.57 12.56
N GLU A 187 10.29 15.85 12.23
CA GLU A 187 10.73 16.90 13.14
C GLU A 187 9.86 16.93 14.41
N ILE A 188 8.55 16.80 14.25
CA ILE A 188 7.62 16.66 15.37
C ILE A 188 7.89 15.36 16.15
N ALA A 189 8.08 14.22 15.46
CA ALA A 189 8.39 12.96 16.10
C ALA A 189 9.66 13.04 16.95
N GLU A 190 10.73 13.63 16.42
CA GLU A 190 11.99 13.83 17.14
C GLU A 190 11.84 14.74 18.37
N LYS A 191 11.10 15.85 18.24
CA LYS A 191 10.80 16.78 19.33
C LYS A 191 10.12 16.10 20.53
N TYR A 192 9.26 15.12 20.27
CA TYR A 192 8.53 14.38 21.32
C TYR A 192 9.12 13.01 21.64
N ALA A 193 10.29 12.67 21.07
CA ALA A 193 10.92 11.35 21.17
C ALA A 193 9.95 10.21 20.79
N ALA A 194 9.14 10.40 19.75
CA ALA A 194 8.20 9.42 19.23
C ALA A 194 8.83 8.59 18.11
N LEU A 195 8.38 7.34 17.97
CA LEU A 195 8.88 6.36 17.02
C LEU A 195 8.02 6.36 15.74
N ALA A 196 8.58 6.82 14.62
CA ALA A 196 7.85 6.86 13.36
C ALA A 196 7.84 5.50 12.66
N VAL A 197 6.65 5.06 12.23
CA VAL A 197 6.42 3.85 11.42
C VAL A 197 5.73 4.26 10.13
N ILE A 198 6.39 4.02 8.99
CA ILE A 198 5.91 4.47 7.68
C ILE A 198 5.57 3.28 6.80
N ASP A 199 4.32 3.21 6.33
CA ASP A 199 3.92 2.25 5.30
C ASP A 199 4.22 2.84 3.91
N GLU A 200 5.17 2.22 3.21
CA GLU A 200 5.64 2.62 1.88
C GLU A 200 5.00 1.79 0.75
N ALA A 201 3.87 1.15 1.01
CA ALA A 201 3.26 0.20 0.08
C ALA A 201 2.99 0.78 -1.31
N HIS A 202 2.62 2.06 -1.43
CA HIS A 202 2.35 2.73 -2.71
C HIS A 202 3.53 3.56 -3.23
N ALA A 203 4.60 3.71 -2.45
CA ALA A 203 5.83 4.37 -2.88
C ALA A 203 6.91 3.38 -3.35
N THR A 204 6.88 2.15 -2.83
CA THR A 204 7.80 1.07 -3.18
C THR A 204 7.78 0.79 -4.69
N GLY A 205 8.94 0.85 -5.30
CA GLY A 205 9.12 0.61 -6.74
C GLY A 205 8.83 1.82 -7.63
N VAL A 206 8.24 2.91 -7.12
CA VAL A 206 7.80 4.04 -7.96
C VAL A 206 8.34 5.41 -7.55
N ILE A 207 8.67 5.61 -6.28
CA ILE A 207 9.14 6.89 -5.75
C ILE A 207 10.58 6.75 -5.26
N GLY A 208 11.35 7.81 -5.38
CA GLY A 208 12.75 7.84 -4.96
C GLY A 208 13.72 7.31 -6.02
N ASP A 209 15.00 7.31 -5.66
CA ASP A 209 16.06 6.79 -6.51
C ASP A 209 15.88 5.29 -6.72
N HIS A 210 15.81 4.85 -7.97
CA HIS A 210 15.48 3.46 -8.33
C HIS A 210 14.24 2.92 -7.62
N GLY A 211 13.23 3.75 -7.29
CA GLY A 211 12.01 3.29 -6.64
C GLY A 211 12.16 2.86 -5.18
N LYS A 212 13.16 3.38 -4.47
CA LYS A 212 13.44 3.02 -3.07
C LYS A 212 12.41 3.50 -2.05
N GLY A 213 11.48 4.33 -2.44
CA GLY A 213 10.41 4.87 -1.61
C GLY A 213 10.53 6.37 -1.31
N MET A 214 9.50 6.93 -0.66
CA MET A 214 9.43 8.34 -0.32
C MET A 214 10.44 8.70 0.79
N VAL A 215 10.61 7.83 1.77
CA VAL A 215 11.58 8.01 2.86
C VAL A 215 13.00 8.19 2.29
N GLN A 216 13.39 7.37 1.30
CA GLN A 216 14.69 7.52 0.63
C GLN A 216 14.76 8.79 -0.22
N LYS A 217 13.69 9.13 -0.97
CA LYS A 217 13.62 10.37 -1.75
C LYS A 217 13.92 11.62 -0.90
N LEU A 218 13.48 11.59 0.35
CA LEU A 218 13.65 12.68 1.32
C LEU A 218 14.88 12.51 2.23
N GLN A 219 15.66 11.43 2.05
CA GLN A 219 16.86 11.12 2.86
C GLN A 219 16.57 11.00 4.37
N LEU A 220 15.46 10.35 4.71
CA LEU A 220 14.95 10.28 6.08
C LEU A 220 15.15 8.90 6.74
N GLU A 221 15.89 7.97 6.10
CA GLU A 221 16.00 6.56 6.52
C GLU A 221 16.47 6.40 7.96
N SER A 222 17.39 7.25 8.42
CA SER A 222 17.95 7.20 9.78
C SER A 222 16.98 7.67 10.87
N LYS A 223 15.90 8.36 10.50
CA LYS A 223 14.90 8.90 11.43
C LYS A 223 13.70 7.99 11.62
N ILE A 224 13.59 6.89 10.86
CA ILE A 224 12.43 5.99 10.87
C ILE A 224 12.72 4.77 11.73
N PHE A 225 11.80 4.45 12.64
CA PHE A 225 11.88 3.25 13.46
C PHE A 225 11.62 1.97 12.66
N ALA A 226 10.57 1.97 11.82
CA ALA A 226 10.23 0.86 10.94
C ALA A 226 9.57 1.34 9.64
N ARG A 227 9.89 0.68 8.52
CA ARG A 227 9.23 0.87 7.22
C ARG A 227 8.59 -0.43 6.79
N ILE A 228 7.38 -0.34 6.24
CA ILE A 228 6.68 -1.49 5.67
C ILE A 228 6.64 -1.33 4.14
N HIS A 229 7.18 -2.31 3.42
CA HIS A 229 7.18 -2.35 1.97
C HIS A 229 6.38 -3.55 1.49
N THR A 230 5.57 -3.40 0.45
CA THR A 230 4.80 -4.50 -0.14
C THR A 230 5.21 -4.75 -1.58
N PHE A 231 5.19 -6.01 -1.99
CA PHE A 231 5.66 -6.44 -3.30
C PHE A 231 4.53 -6.80 -4.26
N GLY A 232 3.28 -6.79 -3.79
CA GLY A 232 2.08 -7.11 -4.60
C GLY A 232 1.53 -5.93 -5.42
N LYS A 233 2.28 -4.82 -5.53
CA LYS A 233 1.89 -3.63 -6.29
C LYS A 233 2.89 -3.37 -7.42
N ALA A 234 3.58 -2.24 -7.43
CA ALA A 234 4.56 -1.89 -8.47
C ALA A 234 5.59 -3.00 -8.75
N MET A 235 5.99 -3.74 -7.73
CA MET A 235 6.96 -4.83 -7.88
C MET A 235 6.41 -6.07 -8.61
N GLY A 236 5.10 -6.16 -8.86
CA GLY A 236 4.46 -7.26 -9.59
C GLY A 236 4.63 -8.64 -8.95
N CYS A 237 4.94 -8.70 -7.65
CA CYS A 237 5.26 -9.92 -6.90
C CYS A 237 4.18 -10.23 -5.85
N HIS A 238 4.54 -11.07 -4.87
CA HIS A 238 3.72 -11.35 -3.70
C HIS A 238 4.57 -11.28 -2.43
N GLY A 239 4.00 -10.80 -1.33
CA GLY A 239 4.70 -10.64 -0.05
C GLY A 239 4.90 -9.19 0.35
N ALA A 240 5.58 -9.01 1.48
CA ALA A 240 5.96 -7.73 2.04
C ALA A 240 7.23 -7.86 2.87
N ALA A 241 7.83 -6.74 3.30
CA ALA A 241 8.90 -6.76 4.27
C ALA A 241 8.75 -5.62 5.28
N ILE A 242 9.16 -5.89 6.51
CA ILE A 242 9.42 -4.87 7.54
C ILE A 242 10.92 -4.60 7.55
N LEU A 243 11.29 -3.34 7.41
CA LEU A 243 12.65 -2.84 7.41
C LEU A 243 12.92 -2.05 8.69
N GLY A 244 14.10 -2.26 9.28
CA GLY A 244 14.49 -1.57 10.50
C GLY A 244 15.80 -2.07 11.08
N SER A 245 15.99 -1.93 12.39
CA SER A 245 17.17 -2.42 13.09
C SER A 245 17.23 -3.97 13.14
N ARG A 246 18.41 -4.53 13.39
CA ARG A 246 18.56 -5.98 13.63
C ARG A 246 17.75 -6.43 14.84
N ASN A 247 17.75 -5.64 15.91
CA ASN A 247 17.00 -5.94 17.12
C ASN A 247 15.48 -5.98 16.86
N LEU A 248 14.95 -5.09 16.01
CA LEU A 248 13.55 -5.14 15.60
C LEU A 248 13.24 -6.42 14.82
N LYS A 249 14.11 -6.83 13.89
CA LYS A 249 13.97 -8.09 13.17
C LYS A 249 13.93 -9.27 14.13
N ASP A 250 14.87 -9.34 15.08
CA ASP A 250 14.94 -10.44 16.07
C ASP A 250 13.69 -10.44 16.95
N TYR A 251 13.21 -9.27 17.35
CA TYR A 251 11.96 -9.13 18.10
C TYR A 251 10.76 -9.68 17.31
N LEU A 252 10.60 -9.27 16.05
CA LEU A 252 9.50 -9.74 15.20
C LEU A 252 9.55 -11.26 14.95
N ILE A 253 10.72 -11.85 14.77
CA ILE A 253 10.89 -13.31 14.63
C ILE A 253 10.36 -14.03 15.87
N ASN A 254 10.52 -13.46 17.06
CA ASN A 254 10.16 -14.09 18.33
C ASN A 254 8.72 -13.80 18.79
N PHE A 255 8.12 -12.67 18.36
CA PHE A 255 6.86 -12.21 18.93
C PHE A 255 5.76 -11.90 17.91
N SER A 256 6.08 -11.74 16.63
CA SER A 256 5.08 -11.46 15.57
C SER A 256 4.27 -12.72 15.22
N ARG A 257 3.03 -12.78 15.67
CA ARG A 257 2.19 -13.97 15.51
C ARG A 257 1.87 -14.29 14.05
N SER A 258 1.68 -13.29 13.20
CA SER A 258 1.44 -13.49 11.76
C SER A 258 2.68 -14.00 11.01
N PHE A 259 3.87 -13.87 11.60
CA PHE A 259 5.11 -14.46 11.12
C PHE A 259 5.32 -15.89 11.65
N ILE A 260 5.08 -16.09 12.95
CA ILE A 260 5.38 -17.35 13.66
C ILE A 260 4.43 -18.47 13.24
N TYR A 261 3.12 -18.18 13.20
CA TYR A 261 2.04 -19.16 13.08
C TYR A 261 1.45 -19.27 11.68
N THR A 262 2.22 -18.93 10.66
CA THR A 262 1.84 -19.08 9.27
C THR A 262 2.82 -19.96 8.50
N THR A 263 2.37 -20.63 7.46
CA THR A 263 3.26 -21.24 6.48
C THR A 263 4.09 -20.15 5.80
N ALA A 264 5.38 -20.38 5.63
CA ALA A 264 6.27 -19.43 4.97
C ALA A 264 5.82 -19.13 3.54
N LEU A 265 6.11 -17.92 3.07
CA LEU A 265 5.98 -17.58 1.67
C LEU A 265 6.72 -18.61 0.79
N SER A 266 6.20 -18.94 -0.38
CA SER A 266 6.85 -19.92 -1.24
C SER A 266 8.25 -19.44 -1.67
N PRO A 267 9.25 -20.33 -1.78
CA PRO A 267 10.56 -19.97 -2.31
C PRO A 267 10.48 -19.31 -3.69
N HIS A 268 9.51 -19.74 -4.53
CA HIS A 268 9.23 -19.11 -5.82
C HIS A 268 8.89 -17.62 -5.67
N SER A 269 7.98 -17.27 -4.76
CA SER A 269 7.61 -15.87 -4.50
C SER A 269 8.81 -15.06 -4.01
N VAL A 270 9.66 -15.64 -3.14
CA VAL A 270 10.87 -14.95 -2.66
C VAL A 270 11.90 -14.76 -3.78
N ALA A 271 12.10 -15.76 -4.64
CA ALA A 271 12.94 -15.63 -5.82
C ALA A 271 12.42 -14.58 -6.80
N THR A 272 11.10 -14.47 -6.95
CA THR A 272 10.46 -13.43 -7.77
C THR A 272 10.72 -12.04 -7.19
N ILE A 273 10.63 -11.86 -5.87
CA ILE A 273 10.99 -10.60 -5.19
C ILE A 273 12.45 -10.23 -5.50
N SER A 274 13.39 -11.15 -5.30
CA SER A 274 14.81 -10.92 -5.60
C SER A 274 15.04 -10.56 -7.07
N SER A 275 14.36 -11.25 -7.98
CA SER A 275 14.45 -10.98 -9.42
C SER A 275 13.92 -9.58 -9.76
N ALA A 276 12.77 -9.18 -9.20
CA ALA A 276 12.17 -7.88 -9.42
C ALA A 276 13.06 -6.74 -8.89
N TYR A 277 13.68 -6.89 -7.72
CA TYR A 277 14.62 -5.90 -7.19
C TYR A 277 15.90 -5.79 -8.03
N ARG A 278 16.47 -6.91 -8.50
CA ARG A 278 17.63 -6.89 -9.44
C ARG A 278 17.28 -6.19 -10.76
N PHE A 279 16.04 -6.34 -11.22
CA PHE A 279 15.56 -5.66 -12.41
C PHE A 279 15.38 -4.15 -12.13
N LEU A 280 14.73 -3.78 -11.02
CA LEU A 280 14.48 -2.40 -10.61
C LEU A 280 15.79 -1.59 -10.44
N GLU A 281 16.84 -2.18 -9.90
CA GLU A 281 18.17 -1.53 -9.75
C GLU A 281 18.74 -1.03 -11.08
N LYS A 282 18.36 -1.65 -12.20
CA LYS A 282 18.84 -1.32 -13.55
C LYS A 282 17.81 -0.57 -14.39
N ASP A 283 16.57 -0.53 -13.93
CA ASP A 283 15.44 -0.04 -14.68
C ASP A 283 15.17 1.44 -14.42
N SER A 284 15.75 2.29 -15.26
CA SER A 284 15.39 3.71 -15.27
C SER A 284 14.23 4.01 -16.25
N ALA A 285 14.00 3.15 -17.23
CA ALA A 285 13.05 3.41 -18.31
C ALA A 285 11.59 3.36 -17.84
N HIS A 286 11.20 2.33 -17.07
CA HIS A 286 9.83 2.22 -16.56
C HIS A 286 9.52 3.33 -15.54
N LEU A 287 10.45 3.67 -14.64
CA LEU A 287 10.28 4.77 -13.69
C LEU A 287 10.08 6.11 -14.40
N LYS A 288 10.90 6.40 -15.42
CA LYS A 288 10.77 7.59 -16.26
C LYS A 288 9.41 7.61 -16.97
N LYS A 289 9.05 6.50 -17.62
CA LYS A 289 7.78 6.38 -18.35
C LYS A 289 6.57 6.54 -17.43
N LEU A 290 6.58 5.96 -16.22
CA LEU A 290 5.51 6.15 -15.25
C LEU A 290 5.37 7.61 -14.85
N LYS A 291 6.48 8.29 -14.56
CA LYS A 291 6.47 9.72 -14.21
C LYS A 291 5.92 10.58 -15.34
N GLU A 292 6.31 10.30 -16.59
CA GLU A 292 5.79 10.98 -17.76
C GLU A 292 4.27 10.76 -17.92
N ASN A 293 3.79 9.54 -17.74
CA ASN A 293 2.37 9.22 -17.81
C ASN A 293 1.56 9.91 -16.69
N ILE A 294 2.08 9.96 -15.45
CA ILE A 294 1.44 10.69 -14.34
C ILE A 294 1.34 12.19 -14.68
N GLN A 295 2.43 12.79 -15.13
CA GLN A 295 2.44 14.21 -15.51
C GLN A 295 1.47 14.50 -16.68
N PHE A 296 1.44 13.61 -17.67
CA PHE A 296 0.51 13.72 -18.79
C PHE A 296 -0.95 13.61 -18.32
N PHE A 297 -1.26 12.69 -17.42
CA PHE A 297 -2.60 12.54 -16.82
C PHE A 297 -3.02 13.83 -16.09
N LYS A 298 -2.13 14.42 -15.29
CA LYS A 298 -2.37 15.71 -14.60
C LYS A 298 -2.64 16.86 -15.58
N THR A 299 -1.90 16.91 -16.69
CA THR A 299 -2.14 17.90 -17.76
C THR A 299 -3.52 17.70 -18.40
N GLU A 300 -3.89 16.46 -18.67
CA GLU A 300 -5.21 16.16 -19.25
C GLU A 300 -6.39 16.42 -18.29
N ILE A 301 -6.18 16.29 -16.98
CA ILE A 301 -7.18 16.77 -15.98
C ILE A 301 -7.46 18.26 -16.20
N GLN A 302 -6.43 19.08 -16.35
CA GLN A 302 -6.56 20.53 -16.59
C GLN A 302 -7.22 20.83 -17.93
N ASN A 303 -6.77 20.15 -18.99
CA ASN A 303 -7.29 20.31 -20.35
C ASN A 303 -8.80 20.00 -20.46
N ASN A 304 -9.32 19.11 -19.61
CA ASN A 304 -10.72 18.73 -19.56
C ASN A 304 -11.51 19.47 -18.46
N GLY A 305 -10.93 20.45 -17.74
CA GLY A 305 -11.60 21.24 -16.71
C GLY A 305 -12.04 20.42 -15.49
N LEU A 306 -11.28 19.39 -15.12
CA LEU A 306 -11.64 18.45 -14.07
C LEU A 306 -10.88 18.68 -12.74
N GLN A 307 -10.03 19.71 -12.65
CA GLN A 307 -9.13 19.95 -11.51
C GLN A 307 -9.89 20.06 -10.17
N ASP A 308 -11.09 20.60 -10.16
CA ASP A 308 -11.85 20.86 -8.92
C ASP A 308 -12.41 19.58 -8.26
N ILE A 309 -12.43 18.46 -9.01
CA ILE A 309 -12.96 17.19 -8.53
C ILE A 309 -11.85 16.13 -8.33
N PHE A 310 -10.61 16.44 -8.71
CA PHE A 310 -9.47 15.57 -8.44
C PHE A 310 -8.74 15.96 -7.16
N ILE A 311 -8.40 14.98 -6.34
CA ILE A 311 -7.49 15.16 -5.20
C ILE A 311 -6.08 15.38 -5.75
N GLU A 312 -5.35 16.34 -5.21
CA GLU A 312 -3.99 16.61 -5.62
C GLU A 312 -3.08 15.41 -5.29
N SER A 313 -2.41 14.89 -6.30
CA SER A 313 -1.51 13.74 -6.17
C SER A 313 -0.39 13.78 -7.19
N ASP A 314 0.84 13.48 -6.74
CA ASP A 314 2.01 13.24 -7.60
C ASP A 314 2.32 11.75 -7.74
N SER A 315 1.46 10.89 -7.21
CA SER A 315 1.63 9.43 -7.27
C SER A 315 0.96 8.81 -8.51
N ALA A 316 1.14 7.52 -8.69
CA ALA A 316 0.43 6.75 -9.72
C ALA A 316 -1.08 6.61 -9.44
N ILE A 317 -1.54 7.03 -8.28
CA ILE A 317 -2.96 7.03 -7.90
C ILE A 317 -3.52 8.43 -8.11
N GLN A 318 -4.61 8.53 -8.89
CA GLN A 318 -5.31 9.77 -9.17
C GLN A 318 -6.79 9.57 -8.82
N ALA A 319 -7.28 10.29 -7.84
CA ALA A 319 -8.62 10.12 -7.29
C ALA A 319 -9.56 11.25 -7.68
N CYS A 320 -10.66 10.91 -8.34
CA CYS A 320 -11.70 11.85 -8.78
C CYS A 320 -12.93 11.71 -7.87
N VAL A 321 -13.24 12.71 -7.07
CA VAL A 321 -14.37 12.70 -6.12
C VAL A 321 -15.68 12.94 -6.87
N ILE A 322 -16.59 11.97 -6.78
CA ILE A 322 -17.94 12.02 -7.33
C ILE A 322 -18.88 11.56 -6.21
N SER A 323 -19.50 12.51 -5.51
CA SER A 323 -20.32 12.25 -4.33
C SER A 323 -21.55 11.38 -4.65
N GLY A 324 -21.75 10.35 -3.84
CA GLY A 324 -22.88 9.41 -3.90
C GLY A 324 -22.57 8.10 -4.62
N ASN A 325 -22.86 6.96 -3.96
CA ASN A 325 -22.59 5.62 -4.48
C ASN A 325 -23.16 5.40 -5.90
N THR A 326 -24.38 5.87 -6.15
CA THR A 326 -25.03 5.70 -7.46
C THR A 326 -24.31 6.50 -8.55
N LYS A 327 -23.99 7.78 -8.28
CA LYS A 327 -23.32 8.63 -9.28
C LYS A 327 -21.94 8.10 -9.65
N VAL A 328 -21.11 7.74 -8.66
CA VAL A 328 -19.76 7.23 -8.93
C VAL A 328 -19.79 5.89 -9.66
N LYS A 329 -20.79 5.03 -9.40
CA LYS A 329 -21.01 3.80 -10.16
C LYS A 329 -21.41 4.06 -11.59
N ASN A 330 -22.32 5.02 -11.83
CA ASN A 330 -22.72 5.40 -13.18
C ASN A 330 -21.54 5.95 -13.99
N ALA A 331 -20.69 6.80 -13.36
CA ALA A 331 -19.46 7.26 -13.98
C ALA A 331 -18.51 6.12 -14.33
N ALA A 332 -18.30 5.19 -13.40
CA ALA A 332 -17.49 4.00 -13.66
C ALA A 332 -18.05 3.15 -14.80
N ALA A 333 -19.36 2.94 -14.85
CA ALA A 333 -20.03 2.15 -15.88
C ALA A 333 -19.89 2.79 -17.28
N GLU A 334 -19.96 4.12 -17.38
CA GLU A 334 -19.79 4.83 -18.65
C GLU A 334 -18.35 4.72 -19.16
N ILE A 335 -17.37 4.86 -18.27
CA ILE A 335 -15.96 4.66 -18.58
C ILE A 335 -15.70 3.22 -19.01
N GLN A 336 -16.30 2.24 -18.31
CA GLN A 336 -16.16 0.81 -18.64
C GLN A 336 -16.77 0.46 -19.98
N LYS A 337 -17.93 1.01 -20.34
CA LYS A 337 -18.53 0.87 -21.69
C LYS A 337 -17.62 1.39 -22.79
N SER A 338 -16.80 2.39 -22.48
CA SER A 338 -15.80 2.95 -23.41
C SER A 338 -14.50 2.13 -23.46
N GLY A 339 -14.44 0.96 -22.80
CA GLY A 339 -13.28 0.05 -22.84
C GLY A 339 -12.20 0.32 -21.79
N PHE A 340 -12.47 1.15 -20.77
CA PHE A 340 -11.51 1.48 -19.72
C PHE A 340 -11.95 0.89 -18.38
N ASN A 341 -11.08 0.12 -17.74
CA ASN A 341 -11.34 -0.46 -16.43
C ASN A 341 -10.92 0.50 -15.31
N VAL A 342 -11.90 1.08 -14.63
CA VAL A 342 -11.73 1.94 -13.45
C VAL A 342 -12.60 1.41 -12.32
N LYS A 343 -12.18 1.65 -11.07
CA LYS A 343 -12.89 1.16 -9.88
C LYS A 343 -13.56 2.30 -9.12
N PRO A 344 -14.90 2.25 -8.91
CA PRO A 344 -15.55 3.14 -7.97
C PRO A 344 -15.22 2.71 -6.53
N ILE A 345 -14.86 3.67 -5.70
CA ILE A 345 -14.67 3.50 -4.26
C ILE A 345 -15.89 4.09 -3.57
N LEU A 346 -16.58 3.23 -2.84
CA LEU A 346 -17.89 3.49 -2.28
C LEU A 346 -17.82 3.73 -0.77
N SER A 347 -18.81 4.41 -0.22
CA SER A 347 -19.09 4.36 1.20
C SER A 347 -19.49 2.92 1.59
N PRO A 348 -19.06 2.40 2.75
CA PRO A 348 -18.27 3.02 3.82
C PRO A 348 -16.75 2.83 3.72
N THR A 349 -16.20 2.48 2.54
CA THR A 349 -14.73 2.41 2.36
C THR A 349 -14.11 3.80 2.49
N VAL A 350 -14.81 4.80 1.96
CA VAL A 350 -14.55 6.23 2.17
C VAL A 350 -15.77 6.84 2.85
N PRO A 351 -15.67 8.03 3.48
CA PRO A 351 -16.81 8.71 4.07
C PRO A 351 -17.91 8.97 3.04
N SER A 352 -19.18 8.99 3.51
CA SER A 352 -20.32 9.40 2.67
C SER A 352 -20.13 10.82 2.17
N GLY A 353 -20.35 11.04 0.88
CA GLY A 353 -20.09 12.31 0.21
C GLY A 353 -18.67 12.43 -0.38
N SER A 354 -17.79 11.48 -0.06
CA SER A 354 -16.41 11.42 -0.55
C SER A 354 -16.15 10.21 -1.43
N GLU A 355 -17.20 9.63 -2.01
CA GLU A 355 -17.07 8.55 -2.98
C GLU A 355 -16.29 9.03 -4.20
N ARG A 356 -15.50 8.14 -4.83
CA ARG A 356 -14.57 8.53 -5.88
C ARG A 356 -14.31 7.45 -6.90
N LEU A 357 -13.90 7.86 -8.09
CA LEU A 357 -13.19 7.00 -9.02
C LEU A 357 -11.71 7.03 -8.69
N ARG A 358 -11.10 5.86 -8.57
CA ARG A 358 -9.65 5.74 -8.35
C ARG A 358 -9.01 5.22 -9.62
N PHE A 359 -8.22 6.07 -10.26
CA PHE A 359 -7.39 5.73 -11.39
C PHE A 359 -6.00 5.31 -10.92
N CYS A 360 -5.48 4.24 -11.48
CA CYS A 360 -4.10 3.81 -11.33
C CYS A 360 -3.39 3.98 -12.67
N ILE A 361 -2.31 4.76 -12.68
CA ILE A 361 -1.53 5.03 -13.87
C ILE A 361 -0.39 4.03 -13.96
N HIS A 362 -0.20 3.46 -15.16
CA HIS A 362 0.79 2.44 -15.40
C HIS A 362 1.76 2.86 -16.52
N THR A 363 2.91 2.21 -16.55
CA THR A 363 3.90 2.42 -17.63
C THR A 363 3.37 2.02 -18.99
N TYR A 364 2.43 1.07 -19.06
CA TYR A 364 1.84 0.55 -20.30
C TYR A 364 0.60 1.32 -20.78
N ASN A 365 0.12 2.31 -20.02
CA ASN A 365 -0.91 3.20 -20.53
C ASN A 365 -0.33 4.15 -21.56
N SER A 366 -0.95 4.22 -22.75
CA SER A 366 -0.58 5.17 -23.79
C SER A 366 -1.19 6.55 -23.51
N SER A 367 -0.56 7.61 -24.05
CA SER A 367 -1.10 8.98 -23.98
C SER A 367 -2.50 9.08 -24.60
N HIS A 368 -2.76 8.32 -25.66
CA HIS A 368 -4.08 8.27 -26.30
C HIS A 368 -5.15 7.71 -25.36
N GLU A 369 -4.87 6.60 -24.66
CA GLU A 369 -5.79 6.00 -23.68
C GLU A 369 -6.06 6.95 -22.52
N ILE A 370 -5.02 7.64 -22.01
CA ILE A 370 -5.15 8.65 -20.94
C ILE A 370 -6.05 9.81 -21.38
N SER A 371 -5.81 10.38 -22.57
CA SER A 371 -6.65 11.46 -23.07
C SER A 371 -8.10 11.02 -23.30
N GLN A 372 -8.30 9.81 -23.83
CA GLN A 372 -9.63 9.28 -24.08
C GLN A 372 -10.45 9.05 -22.80
N VAL A 373 -9.85 8.42 -21.78
CA VAL A 373 -10.58 8.18 -20.53
C VAL A 373 -10.99 9.47 -19.81
N LEU A 374 -10.12 10.49 -19.81
CA LEU A 374 -10.43 11.78 -19.21
C LEU A 374 -11.47 12.57 -19.99
N LYS A 375 -11.48 12.45 -21.31
CA LYS A 375 -12.55 13.02 -22.17
C LYS A 375 -13.91 12.38 -21.89
N VAL A 376 -13.95 11.04 -21.72
CA VAL A 376 -15.18 10.32 -21.35
C VAL A 376 -15.67 10.79 -19.98
N LEU A 377 -14.77 10.90 -19.01
CA LEU A 377 -15.09 11.42 -17.67
C LEU A 377 -15.59 12.87 -17.74
N GLY A 378 -14.92 13.76 -18.49
CA GLY A 378 -15.33 15.15 -18.65
C GLY A 378 -16.72 15.29 -19.24
N ASN A 379 -17.06 14.50 -20.26
CA ASN A 379 -18.40 14.46 -20.83
C ASN A 379 -19.45 13.98 -19.81
N PHE A 380 -19.11 12.96 -19.00
CA PHE A 380 -20.00 12.50 -17.94
C PHE A 380 -20.27 13.59 -16.89
N VAL A 381 -19.20 14.26 -16.43
CA VAL A 381 -19.28 15.34 -15.43
C VAL A 381 -20.13 16.49 -15.95
N ALA A 382 -19.88 16.97 -17.15
CA ALA A 382 -20.64 18.08 -17.76
C ALA A 382 -22.15 17.80 -17.89
N ASN A 383 -22.55 16.53 -18.02
CA ASN A 383 -23.96 16.15 -18.20
C ASN A 383 -24.67 15.72 -16.90
N ASN A 384 -23.93 15.44 -15.80
CA ASN A 384 -24.51 14.80 -14.61
C ASN A 384 -24.13 15.44 -13.27
N ILE A 385 -23.19 16.36 -13.27
CA ILE A 385 -22.68 17.02 -12.07
C ILE A 385 -22.76 18.53 -12.20
#